data_12c69838790a7c1494ea96b5ded3f042
#
_entry.id   12c69838790a7c1494ea96b5ded3f042
#
_cell.length_a   1.000
_cell.length_b   1.000
_cell.length_c   1.000
_cell.angle_alpha   90.00
_cell.angle_beta   90.00
_cell.angle_gamma   90.00
#
_symmetry.space_group_name_H-M   'P 1'
#
loop_
_entity.id
_entity.type
_entity.pdbx_description
1 polymer ?
#
loop_
_entity_poly.entity_id
_entity_poly.type
_entity_poly.pdbx_seq_one_letter_code
_entity_poly.pdbx_strand_id
1 'polypeptide(L)'
;MKDGQLKGYIQVFIAGSLWGTVGVFSMTLDSMGVDSLLAGFLRVGFAFFIMLALTIGRFGISSLKIGPKAIFGCILVGLVSHGMFNAFYMTAVLKVGVTTASVMLRIAPVFTVISSVLLFRERITGTKGLSLVINIIGCMMAVAGGAIGEGGFSILGILCGLGAGASYGMLAIFVKLIPEDVNPFVISTYGYFFAGLFLMFMCKPWDSVDVLTLPSLSVGFLFALVPTALGYVIYYSGVQKITESSKIPVIASCETVVAAIIGVLIYHDYLGIVNITGIILVLASIALMSRKTGEETRSQ
;
A
#
# COMPACT_ATOMS: atom_id res chain seq x y z
N MET A 1 8.40 -1.90 -26.28
CA MET A 1 8.65 -2.32 -24.90
C MET A 1 9.04 -1.17 -23.95
N LYS A 2 9.85 -0.16 -24.39
CA LYS A 2 10.28 0.97 -23.52
C LYS A 2 9.13 1.84 -22.99
N ASP A 3 8.12 2.13 -23.81
CA ASP A 3 7.00 2.99 -23.41
C ASP A 3 6.05 2.37 -22.38
N GLY A 4 5.91 1.05 -22.39
CA GLY A 4 5.05 0.35 -21.43
C GLY A 4 5.57 0.40 -19.98
N GLN A 5 6.87 0.20 -19.78
CA GLN A 5 7.47 0.25 -18.44
C GLN A 5 7.44 1.66 -17.85
N LEU A 6 7.71 2.70 -18.65
CA LEU A 6 7.62 4.08 -18.18
C LEU A 6 6.19 4.42 -17.73
N LYS A 7 5.17 4.00 -18.51
CA LYS A 7 3.77 4.12 -18.12
C LYS A 7 3.50 3.40 -16.81
N GLY A 8 4.07 2.19 -16.61
CA GLY A 8 3.97 1.45 -15.35
C GLY A 8 4.54 2.22 -14.17
N TYR A 9 5.73 2.79 -14.30
CA TYR A 9 6.35 3.61 -13.24
C TYR A 9 5.53 4.84 -12.90
N ILE A 10 5.01 5.57 -13.91
CA ILE A 10 4.13 6.72 -13.71
C ILE A 10 2.85 6.29 -12.97
N GLN A 11 2.25 5.16 -13.34
CA GLN A 11 1.04 4.65 -12.69
C GLN A 11 1.30 4.29 -11.22
N VAL A 12 2.40 3.62 -10.91
CA VAL A 12 2.77 3.30 -9.51
C VAL A 12 3.05 4.58 -8.72
N PHE A 13 3.71 5.56 -9.32
CA PHE A 13 3.96 6.87 -8.69
C PHE A 13 2.66 7.62 -8.38
N ILE A 14 1.72 7.68 -9.33
CA ILE A 14 0.39 8.29 -9.12
C ILE A 14 -0.37 7.56 -8.01
N ALA A 15 -0.36 6.23 -8.02
CA ALA A 15 -1.01 5.42 -6.99
C ALA A 15 -0.41 5.69 -5.60
N GLY A 16 0.92 5.71 -5.49
CA GLY A 16 1.60 6.07 -4.24
C GLY A 16 1.25 7.49 -3.78
N SER A 17 1.13 8.45 -4.71
CA SER A 17 0.70 9.82 -4.38
C SER A 17 -0.73 9.85 -3.82
N LEU A 18 -1.65 9.06 -4.39
CA LEU A 18 -3.00 8.91 -3.85
C LEU A 18 -2.99 8.26 -2.45
N TRP A 19 -2.13 7.27 -2.23
CA TRP A 19 -1.99 6.65 -0.90
C TRP A 19 -1.43 7.60 0.15
N GLY A 20 -0.64 8.61 -0.23
CA GLY A 20 -0.22 9.68 0.68
C GLY A 20 -1.38 10.44 1.33
N THR A 21 -2.58 10.41 0.73
CA THR A 21 -3.79 11.04 1.30
C THR A 21 -4.50 10.16 2.36
N VAL A 22 -4.10 8.89 2.52
CA VAL A 22 -4.74 7.92 3.45
C VAL A 22 -4.81 8.46 4.87
N GLY A 23 -3.76 9.16 5.33
CA GLY A 23 -3.70 9.75 6.66
C GLY A 23 -4.84 10.74 6.93
N VAL A 24 -5.19 11.57 5.94
CA VAL A 24 -6.28 12.56 6.08
C VAL A 24 -7.60 11.86 6.39
N PHE A 25 -7.96 10.86 5.59
CA PHE A 25 -9.20 10.12 5.79
C PHE A 25 -9.22 9.34 7.11
N SER A 26 -8.09 8.70 7.45
CA SER A 26 -7.98 7.94 8.70
C SER A 26 -8.11 8.84 9.93
N MET A 27 -7.44 9.99 9.97
CA MET A 27 -7.55 10.94 11.07
C MET A 27 -8.92 11.58 11.17
N THR A 28 -9.56 11.86 10.02
CA THR A 28 -10.94 12.38 10.01
C THR A 28 -11.93 11.36 10.56
N LEU A 29 -11.82 10.08 10.19
CA LEU A 29 -12.67 9.01 10.72
C LEU A 29 -12.41 8.77 12.21
N ASP A 30 -11.15 8.80 12.65
CA ASP A 30 -10.78 8.67 14.06
C ASP A 30 -11.40 9.79 14.90
N SER A 31 -11.38 11.04 14.43
CA SER A 31 -12.05 12.18 15.09
C SER A 31 -13.57 12.04 15.19
N MET A 32 -14.18 11.16 14.39
CA MET A 32 -15.60 10.80 14.43
C MET A 32 -15.88 9.55 15.29
N GLY A 33 -14.86 9.02 16.00
CA GLY A 33 -14.96 7.82 16.83
C GLY A 33 -14.89 6.49 16.07
N VAL A 34 -14.56 6.53 14.77
CA VAL A 34 -14.39 5.31 13.95
C VAL A 34 -12.95 4.81 14.10
N ASP A 35 -12.76 3.68 14.77
CA ASP A 35 -11.45 3.08 14.93
C ASP A 35 -10.81 2.65 13.60
N SER A 36 -9.48 2.49 13.58
CA SER A 36 -8.72 2.22 12.36
C SER A 36 -9.10 0.89 11.68
N LEU A 37 -9.55 -0.12 12.43
CA LEU A 37 -9.96 -1.41 11.85
C LEU A 37 -11.30 -1.28 11.15
N LEU A 38 -12.26 -0.58 11.77
CA LEU A 38 -13.55 -0.25 11.18
C LEU A 38 -13.39 0.70 9.97
N ALA A 39 -12.50 1.69 10.07
CA ALA A 39 -12.15 2.55 8.94
C ALA A 39 -11.57 1.74 7.76
N GLY A 40 -10.72 0.75 8.04
CA GLY A 40 -10.22 -0.21 7.06
C GLY A 40 -11.35 -1.03 6.42
N PHE A 41 -12.31 -1.50 7.21
CA PHE A 41 -13.49 -2.22 6.71
C PHE A 41 -14.37 -1.33 5.82
N LEU A 42 -14.71 -0.11 6.25
CA LEU A 42 -15.49 0.83 5.45
C LEU A 42 -14.81 1.13 4.11
N ARG A 43 -13.50 1.37 4.15
CA ARG A 43 -12.69 1.63 2.97
C ARG A 43 -12.77 0.50 1.95
N VAL A 44 -12.48 -0.75 2.35
CA VAL A 44 -12.49 -1.90 1.41
C VAL A 44 -13.92 -2.33 1.06
N GLY A 45 -14.87 -2.21 1.97
CA GLY A 45 -16.28 -2.52 1.73
C GLY A 45 -16.89 -1.62 0.65
N PHE A 46 -16.78 -0.30 0.80
CA PHE A 46 -17.22 0.63 -0.25
C PHE A 46 -16.43 0.45 -1.55
N ALA A 47 -15.11 0.23 -1.47
CA ALA A 47 -14.28 0.00 -2.65
C ALA A 47 -14.72 -1.27 -3.41
N PHE A 48 -15.14 -2.33 -2.70
CA PHE A 48 -15.70 -3.52 -3.33
C PHE A 48 -16.94 -3.18 -4.17
N PHE A 49 -17.92 -2.48 -3.61
CA PHE A 49 -19.14 -2.13 -4.35
C PHE A 49 -18.86 -1.17 -5.51
N ILE A 50 -17.97 -0.19 -5.33
CA ILE A 50 -17.55 0.72 -6.40
C ILE A 50 -16.89 -0.07 -7.53
N MET A 51 -15.93 -0.95 -7.20
CA MET A 51 -15.21 -1.73 -8.20
C MET A 51 -16.08 -2.77 -8.87
N LEU A 52 -16.98 -3.41 -8.15
CA LEU A 52 -17.96 -4.33 -8.71
C LEU A 52 -18.86 -3.62 -9.75
N ALA A 53 -19.43 -2.47 -9.37
CA ALA A 53 -20.26 -1.67 -10.27
C ALA A 53 -19.50 -1.21 -11.52
N LEU A 54 -18.27 -0.70 -11.36
CA LEU A 54 -17.42 -0.28 -12.48
C LEU A 54 -17.00 -1.46 -13.37
N THR A 55 -16.66 -2.61 -12.77
CA THR A 55 -16.27 -3.82 -13.51
C THR A 55 -17.42 -4.34 -14.35
N ILE A 56 -18.60 -4.48 -13.76
CA ILE A 56 -19.80 -4.96 -14.49
C ILE A 56 -20.24 -3.94 -15.53
N GLY A 57 -20.30 -2.65 -15.18
CA GLY A 57 -20.74 -1.59 -16.09
C GLY A 57 -19.84 -1.40 -17.30
N ARG A 58 -18.52 -1.60 -17.14
CA ARG A 58 -17.55 -1.34 -18.22
C ARG A 58 -17.17 -2.61 -19.01
N PHE A 59 -17.11 -3.75 -18.36
CA PHE A 59 -16.60 -4.99 -18.95
C PHE A 59 -17.63 -6.13 -18.97
N GLY A 60 -18.81 -5.90 -18.38
CA GLY A 60 -19.88 -6.91 -18.27
C GLY A 60 -19.61 -7.92 -17.15
N ILE A 61 -20.66 -8.63 -16.73
CA ILE A 61 -20.58 -9.63 -15.65
C ILE A 61 -19.70 -10.84 -16.02
N SER A 62 -19.53 -11.11 -17.32
CA SER A 62 -18.66 -12.19 -17.82
C SER A 62 -17.19 -11.96 -17.50
N SER A 63 -16.74 -10.71 -17.31
CA SER A 63 -15.37 -10.39 -16.93
C SER A 63 -15.00 -10.88 -15.53
N LEU A 64 -15.98 -11.14 -14.67
CA LEU A 64 -15.76 -11.74 -13.35
C LEU A 64 -15.46 -13.25 -13.42
N LYS A 65 -15.66 -13.89 -14.57
CA LYS A 65 -15.30 -15.31 -14.76
C LYS A 65 -13.80 -15.42 -14.99
N ILE A 66 -13.05 -15.66 -13.93
CA ILE A 66 -11.58 -15.83 -13.97
C ILE A 66 -11.20 -17.25 -13.53
N GLY A 67 -10.04 -17.70 -13.99
CA GLY A 67 -9.55 -19.06 -13.68
C GLY A 67 -9.12 -19.21 -12.21
N PRO A 68 -8.99 -20.44 -11.71
CA PRO A 68 -8.68 -20.72 -10.31
C PRO A 68 -7.34 -20.14 -9.86
N LYS A 69 -6.35 -20.08 -10.73
CA LYS A 69 -5.05 -19.44 -10.44
C LYS A 69 -5.20 -17.94 -10.18
N ALA A 70 -6.05 -17.26 -10.96
CA ALA A 70 -6.34 -15.84 -10.78
C ALA A 70 -7.11 -15.60 -9.48
N ILE A 71 -8.12 -16.44 -9.17
CA ILE A 71 -8.87 -16.37 -7.91
C ILE A 71 -7.91 -16.54 -6.72
N PHE A 72 -7.02 -17.53 -6.77
CA PHE A 72 -6.04 -17.74 -5.70
C PHE A 72 -5.14 -16.51 -5.49
N GLY A 73 -4.63 -15.89 -6.56
CA GLY A 73 -3.88 -14.64 -6.46
C GLY A 73 -4.70 -13.50 -5.86
N CYS A 74 -5.98 -13.36 -6.23
CA CYS A 74 -6.88 -12.36 -5.66
C CYS A 74 -7.17 -12.62 -4.16
N ILE A 75 -7.28 -13.89 -3.74
CA ILE A 75 -7.39 -14.26 -2.32
C ILE A 75 -6.15 -13.80 -1.56
N LEU A 76 -4.94 -14.06 -2.07
CA LEU A 76 -3.70 -13.61 -1.43
C LEU A 76 -3.63 -12.08 -1.34
N VAL A 77 -3.98 -11.36 -2.40
CA VAL A 77 -4.10 -9.90 -2.38
C VAL A 77 -5.09 -9.44 -1.32
N GLY A 78 -6.28 -10.02 -1.28
CA GLY A 78 -7.34 -9.62 -0.36
C GLY A 78 -7.03 -9.97 1.09
N LEU A 79 -6.77 -11.25 1.37
CA LEU A 79 -6.56 -11.71 2.75
C LEU A 79 -5.25 -11.20 3.33
N VAL A 80 -4.14 -11.34 2.60
CA VAL A 80 -2.81 -11.03 3.15
C VAL A 80 -2.52 -9.54 3.02
N SER A 81 -2.54 -8.99 1.78
CA SER A 81 -2.05 -7.63 1.56
C SER A 81 -3.04 -6.53 1.97
N HIS A 82 -4.31 -6.85 2.13
CA HIS A 82 -5.30 -5.90 2.64
C HIS A 82 -5.84 -6.29 4.02
N GLY A 83 -6.30 -7.53 4.22
CA GLY A 83 -6.91 -7.99 5.47
C GLY A 83 -5.91 -8.10 6.61
N MET A 84 -4.94 -9.02 6.50
CA MET A 84 -3.93 -9.23 7.55
C MET A 84 -3.05 -7.99 7.76
N PHE A 85 -2.74 -7.26 6.69
CA PHE A 85 -2.05 -5.97 6.80
C PHE A 85 -2.76 -5.02 7.78
N ASN A 86 -4.06 -4.80 7.62
CA ASN A 86 -4.82 -3.93 8.50
C ASN A 86 -4.84 -4.46 9.95
N ALA A 87 -5.07 -5.77 10.15
CA ALA A 87 -5.09 -6.38 11.47
C ALA A 87 -3.73 -6.26 12.19
N PHE A 88 -2.64 -6.57 11.50
CA PHE A 88 -1.28 -6.45 12.03
C PHE A 88 -0.90 -5.00 12.32
N TYR A 89 -1.18 -4.09 11.38
CA TYR A 89 -0.85 -2.68 11.54
C TYR A 89 -1.60 -2.06 12.73
N MET A 90 -2.90 -2.33 12.86
CA MET A 90 -3.69 -1.86 14.00
C MET A 90 -3.17 -2.39 15.33
N THR A 91 -2.85 -3.70 15.40
CA THR A 91 -2.27 -4.29 16.60
C THR A 91 -0.92 -3.66 16.95
N ALA A 92 -0.09 -3.39 15.95
CA ALA A 92 1.19 -2.70 16.16
C ALA A 92 0.96 -1.27 16.70
N VAL A 93 0.04 -0.50 16.09
CA VAL A 93 -0.31 0.86 16.54
C VAL A 93 -0.74 0.87 18.01
N LEU A 94 -1.60 -0.06 18.42
CA LEU A 94 -2.08 -0.17 19.80
C LEU A 94 -0.98 -0.57 20.81
N LYS A 95 0.03 -1.31 20.37
CA LYS A 95 1.06 -1.86 21.26
C LYS A 95 2.36 -1.05 21.32
N VAL A 96 2.74 -0.37 20.24
CA VAL A 96 4.02 0.37 20.14
C VAL A 96 3.85 1.80 19.61
N GLY A 97 2.61 2.25 19.43
CA GLY A 97 2.29 3.61 18.93
C GLY A 97 2.36 3.73 17.41
N VAL A 98 1.68 4.76 16.89
CA VAL A 98 1.52 5.01 15.45
C VAL A 98 2.87 5.24 14.75
N THR A 99 3.75 6.05 15.35
CA THR A 99 5.06 6.39 14.78
C THR A 99 5.92 5.15 14.61
N THR A 100 6.04 4.33 15.68
CA THR A 100 6.84 3.10 15.65
C THR A 100 6.27 2.09 14.66
N ALA A 101 4.95 1.88 14.63
CA ALA A 101 4.29 1.00 13.68
C ALA A 101 4.52 1.47 12.22
N SER A 102 4.44 2.77 11.96
CA SER A 102 4.69 3.36 10.64
C SER A 102 6.14 3.18 10.19
N VAL A 103 7.11 3.36 11.09
CA VAL A 103 8.53 3.09 10.81
C VAL A 103 8.75 1.62 10.45
N MET A 104 8.13 0.69 11.18
CA MET A 104 8.22 -0.75 10.89
C MET A 104 7.62 -1.11 9.54
N LEU A 105 6.54 -0.45 9.12
CA LEU A 105 5.95 -0.65 7.81
C LEU A 105 6.94 -0.32 6.67
N ARG A 106 7.88 0.61 6.88
CA ARG A 106 8.87 1.01 5.87
C ARG A 106 9.88 -0.09 5.51
N ILE A 107 9.87 -1.21 6.22
CA ILE A 107 10.65 -2.40 5.85
C ILE A 107 10.00 -3.23 4.71
N ALA A 108 8.77 -2.91 4.31
CA ALA A 108 8.02 -3.61 3.26
C ALA A 108 8.83 -3.86 1.96
N PRO A 109 9.64 -2.90 1.43
CA PRO A 109 10.46 -3.13 0.25
C PRO A 109 11.45 -4.29 0.40
N VAL A 110 11.93 -4.57 1.61
CA VAL A 110 12.83 -5.72 1.86
C VAL A 110 12.11 -7.03 1.58
N PHE A 111 10.88 -7.18 2.08
CA PHE A 111 10.07 -8.37 1.84
C PHE A 111 9.74 -8.55 0.36
N THR A 112 9.43 -7.45 -0.35
CA THR A 112 9.22 -7.50 -1.80
C THR A 112 10.47 -7.97 -2.54
N VAL A 113 11.64 -7.42 -2.19
CA VAL A 113 12.92 -7.78 -2.83
C VAL A 113 13.27 -9.24 -2.56
N ILE A 114 13.20 -9.69 -1.31
CA ILE A 114 13.46 -11.09 -0.95
C ILE A 114 12.54 -12.02 -1.75
N SER A 115 11.23 -11.72 -1.76
CA SER A 115 10.25 -12.54 -2.46
C SER A 115 10.44 -12.51 -3.98
N SER A 116 10.85 -11.36 -4.56
CA SER A 116 11.12 -11.27 -6.01
C SER A 116 12.34 -12.10 -6.42
N VAL A 117 13.39 -12.14 -5.59
CA VAL A 117 14.54 -13.01 -5.81
C VAL A 117 14.13 -14.49 -5.72
N LEU A 118 13.38 -14.87 -4.68
CA LEU A 118 13.01 -16.26 -4.44
C LEU A 118 12.01 -16.80 -5.47
N LEU A 119 11.00 -16.01 -5.84
CA LEU A 119 9.90 -16.46 -6.70
C LEU A 119 10.14 -16.18 -8.19
N PHE A 120 10.73 -15.05 -8.51
CA PHE A 120 10.94 -14.62 -9.90
C PHE A 120 12.41 -14.68 -10.32
N ARG A 121 13.32 -15.06 -9.41
CA ARG A 121 14.78 -15.11 -9.64
C ARG A 121 15.34 -13.77 -10.13
N GLU A 122 14.76 -12.66 -9.66
CA GLU A 122 15.25 -11.33 -10.00
C GLU A 122 16.67 -11.12 -9.48
N ARG A 123 17.54 -10.55 -10.31
CA ARG A 123 18.90 -10.20 -9.90
C ARG A 123 18.92 -8.86 -9.19
N ILE A 124 19.53 -8.82 -8.01
CA ILE A 124 19.76 -7.58 -7.27
C ILE A 124 21.11 -7.02 -7.64
N THR A 125 21.10 -5.96 -8.43
CA THR A 125 22.32 -5.21 -8.76
C THR A 125 22.73 -4.30 -7.60
N GLY A 126 24.00 -3.89 -7.54
CA GLY A 126 24.49 -2.97 -6.51
C GLY A 126 23.67 -1.67 -6.46
N THR A 127 23.28 -1.14 -7.62
CA THR A 127 22.42 0.07 -7.71
C THR A 127 21.03 -0.15 -7.08
N LYS A 128 20.40 -1.31 -7.30
CA LYS A 128 19.11 -1.66 -6.68
C LYS A 128 19.24 -1.79 -5.18
N GLY A 129 20.30 -2.49 -4.71
CA GLY A 129 20.57 -2.63 -3.28
C GLY A 129 20.80 -1.28 -2.60
N LEU A 130 21.63 -0.42 -3.19
CA LEU A 130 21.88 0.92 -2.68
C LEU A 130 20.59 1.77 -2.64
N SER A 131 19.80 1.75 -3.73
CA SER A 131 18.54 2.46 -3.80
C SER A 131 17.56 2.01 -2.71
N LEU A 132 17.48 0.69 -2.46
CA LEU A 132 16.65 0.12 -1.40
C LEU A 132 17.07 0.61 0.00
N VAL A 133 18.38 0.59 0.29
CA VAL A 133 18.92 1.07 1.58
C VAL A 133 18.62 2.55 1.77
N ILE A 134 18.91 3.38 0.76
CA ILE A 134 18.61 4.82 0.79
C ILE A 134 17.11 5.06 0.99
N ASN A 135 16.25 4.29 0.32
CA ASN A 135 14.80 4.40 0.45
C ASN A 135 14.32 4.12 1.87
N ILE A 136 14.77 3.02 2.47
CA ILE A 136 14.38 2.62 3.82
C ILE A 136 14.82 3.69 4.83
N ILE A 137 16.09 4.11 4.77
CA ILE A 137 16.63 5.16 5.65
C ILE A 137 15.83 6.46 5.46
N GLY A 138 15.62 6.87 4.21
CA GLY A 138 14.86 8.07 3.88
C GLY A 138 13.42 8.04 4.40
N CYS A 139 12.72 6.91 4.23
CA CYS A 139 11.36 6.75 4.76
C CYS A 139 11.33 6.76 6.29
N MET A 140 12.30 6.10 6.94
CA MET A 140 12.41 6.12 8.40
C MET A 140 12.65 7.55 8.92
N MET A 141 13.56 8.30 8.33
CA MET A 141 13.85 9.67 8.68
C MET A 141 12.67 10.61 8.42
N ALA A 142 11.96 10.44 7.31
CA ALA A 142 10.80 11.25 6.97
C ALA A 142 9.65 11.09 7.99
N VAL A 143 9.51 9.91 8.59
CA VAL A 143 8.48 9.59 9.61
C VAL A 143 8.98 9.87 11.03
N ALA A 144 10.27 9.67 11.30
CA ALA A 144 10.87 9.68 12.66
C ALA A 144 11.02 11.07 13.30
N GLY A 145 10.54 12.15 12.67
CA GLY A 145 10.51 13.48 13.27
C GLY A 145 9.59 13.60 14.49
N GLY A 146 8.75 12.59 14.77
CA GLY A 146 8.00 12.40 16.00
C GLY A 146 8.72 11.44 16.96
N ALA A 147 8.33 11.40 18.21
CA ALA A 147 8.96 10.60 19.26
C ALA A 147 8.84 9.09 18.94
N ILE A 148 9.96 8.47 18.54
CA ILE A 148 10.06 7.02 18.44
C ILE A 148 10.07 6.47 19.88
N GLY A 149 9.12 5.57 20.18
CA GLY A 149 9.13 4.85 21.46
C GLY A 149 8.13 5.31 22.52
N GLU A 150 7.27 6.29 22.25
CA GLU A 150 6.22 6.72 23.20
C GLU A 150 5.23 5.60 23.58
N GLY A 151 5.08 4.55 22.76
CA GLY A 151 4.17 3.42 22.99
C GLY A 151 4.71 2.29 23.86
N GLY A 152 5.93 2.40 24.41
CA GLY A 152 6.56 1.35 25.19
C GLY A 152 7.11 0.17 24.35
N PHE A 153 7.79 -0.77 25.02
CA PHE A 153 8.35 -1.97 24.38
C PHE A 153 7.34 -3.13 24.41
N SER A 154 6.93 -3.63 23.26
CA SER A 154 6.05 -4.79 23.13
C SER A 154 6.54 -5.72 22.01
N ILE A 155 6.97 -6.93 22.36
CA ILE A 155 7.38 -7.93 21.39
C ILE A 155 6.24 -8.22 20.40
N LEU A 156 5.01 -8.36 20.87
CA LEU A 156 3.84 -8.58 20.01
C LEU A 156 3.63 -7.42 19.06
N GLY A 157 3.76 -6.16 19.53
CA GLY A 157 3.64 -4.97 18.70
C GLY A 157 4.71 -4.93 17.60
N ILE A 158 5.96 -5.29 17.94
CA ILE A 158 7.07 -5.39 16.98
C ILE A 158 6.80 -6.48 15.93
N LEU A 159 6.41 -7.68 16.35
CA LEU A 159 6.09 -8.77 15.43
C LEU A 159 4.93 -8.41 14.50
N CYS A 160 3.89 -7.77 15.02
CA CYS A 160 2.77 -7.29 14.22
C CYS A 160 3.20 -6.16 13.26
N GLY A 161 4.04 -5.23 13.67
CA GLY A 161 4.58 -4.18 12.79
C GLY A 161 5.39 -4.75 11.62
N LEU A 162 6.25 -5.73 11.88
CA LEU A 162 6.98 -6.47 10.85
C LEU A 162 6.04 -7.29 9.96
N GLY A 163 5.02 -7.93 10.56
CA GLY A 163 3.97 -8.65 9.84
C GLY A 163 3.18 -7.75 8.90
N ALA A 164 2.85 -6.53 9.33
CA ALA A 164 2.24 -5.52 8.49
C ALA A 164 3.15 -5.15 7.30
N GLY A 165 4.44 -4.89 7.57
CA GLY A 165 5.44 -4.62 6.53
C GLY A 165 5.56 -5.78 5.52
N ALA A 166 5.59 -7.01 6.00
CA ALA A 166 5.61 -8.20 5.14
C ALA A 166 4.35 -8.30 4.28
N SER A 167 3.17 -8.20 4.89
CA SER A 167 1.88 -8.27 4.20
C SER A 167 1.76 -7.20 3.11
N TYR A 168 2.16 -5.98 3.40
CA TYR A 168 2.18 -4.88 2.44
C TYR A 168 3.21 -5.09 1.32
N GLY A 169 4.42 -5.54 1.67
CA GLY A 169 5.47 -5.84 0.71
C GLY A 169 5.13 -6.96 -0.28
N MET A 170 4.28 -7.91 0.13
CA MET A 170 3.82 -9.02 -0.73
C MET A 170 2.81 -8.59 -1.78
N LEU A 171 2.21 -7.40 -1.69
CA LEU A 171 1.17 -6.94 -2.61
C LEU A 171 1.61 -7.01 -4.09
N ALA A 172 2.75 -6.41 -4.42
CA ALA A 172 3.29 -6.42 -5.79
C ALA A 172 3.58 -7.85 -6.29
N ILE A 173 4.05 -8.71 -5.39
CA ILE A 173 4.35 -10.11 -5.68
C ILE A 173 3.07 -10.87 -6.01
N PHE A 174 2.04 -10.76 -5.17
CA PHE A 174 0.78 -11.46 -5.40
C PHE A 174 0.06 -11.00 -6.67
N VAL A 175 0.10 -9.69 -6.97
CA VAL A 175 -0.44 -9.17 -8.23
C VAL A 175 0.29 -9.77 -9.44
N LYS A 176 1.60 -9.97 -9.36
CA LYS A 176 2.38 -10.62 -10.41
C LYS A 176 2.17 -12.13 -10.55
N LEU A 177 1.63 -12.79 -9.53
CA LEU A 177 1.21 -14.20 -9.64
C LEU A 177 -0.10 -14.37 -10.39
N ILE A 178 -0.90 -13.30 -10.52
CA ILE A 178 -2.13 -13.29 -11.30
C ILE A 178 -1.76 -13.20 -12.79
N PRO A 179 -2.41 -14.00 -13.67
CA PRO A 179 -2.18 -13.91 -15.10
C PRO A 179 -2.37 -12.48 -15.64
N GLU A 180 -1.52 -12.06 -16.57
CA GLU A 180 -1.48 -10.68 -17.11
C GLU A 180 -2.74 -10.28 -17.89
N ASP A 181 -3.51 -11.26 -18.38
CA ASP A 181 -4.78 -11.07 -19.08
C ASP A 181 -5.94 -10.69 -18.13
N VAL A 182 -5.76 -10.89 -16.81
CA VAL A 182 -6.77 -10.52 -15.82
C VAL A 182 -6.79 -9.00 -15.62
N ASN A 183 -7.95 -8.41 -15.86
CA ASN A 183 -8.13 -6.97 -15.77
C ASN A 183 -7.91 -6.46 -14.34
N PRO A 184 -7.15 -5.37 -14.12
CA PRO A 184 -6.94 -4.75 -12.81
C PRO A 184 -8.22 -4.42 -12.02
N PHE A 185 -9.31 -4.10 -12.70
CA PHE A 185 -10.62 -3.88 -12.08
C PHE A 185 -11.15 -5.17 -11.43
N VAL A 186 -10.96 -6.31 -12.08
CA VAL A 186 -11.36 -7.62 -11.56
C VAL A 186 -10.50 -8.00 -10.37
N ILE A 187 -9.17 -7.77 -10.44
CA ILE A 187 -8.25 -8.00 -9.32
C ILE A 187 -8.68 -7.17 -8.10
N SER A 188 -9.00 -5.89 -8.31
CA SER A 188 -9.49 -5.01 -7.24
C SER A 188 -10.80 -5.51 -6.64
N THR A 189 -11.77 -5.89 -7.49
CA THR A 189 -13.08 -6.39 -7.04
C THR A 189 -12.94 -7.60 -6.13
N TYR A 190 -12.23 -8.64 -6.58
CA TYR A 190 -12.02 -9.84 -5.76
C TYR A 190 -11.12 -9.58 -4.56
N GLY A 191 -10.07 -8.79 -4.72
CA GLY A 191 -9.19 -8.41 -3.61
C GLY A 191 -9.96 -7.73 -2.48
N TYR A 192 -10.83 -6.76 -2.81
CA TYR A 192 -11.64 -6.09 -1.79
C TYR A 192 -12.76 -6.97 -1.24
N PHE A 193 -13.32 -7.88 -2.03
CA PHE A 193 -14.27 -8.86 -1.53
C PHE A 193 -13.66 -9.70 -0.41
N PHE A 194 -12.50 -10.32 -0.65
CA PHE A 194 -11.84 -11.16 0.35
C PHE A 194 -11.31 -10.36 1.54
N ALA A 195 -10.80 -9.14 1.30
CA ALA A 195 -10.38 -8.25 2.39
C ALA A 195 -11.57 -7.80 3.24
N GLY A 196 -12.67 -7.40 2.61
CA GLY A 196 -13.89 -6.97 3.29
C GLY A 196 -14.50 -8.09 4.13
N LEU A 197 -14.54 -9.31 3.58
CA LEU A 197 -15.01 -10.48 4.30
C LEU A 197 -14.15 -10.76 5.54
N PHE A 198 -12.82 -10.72 5.40
CA PHE A 198 -11.91 -10.91 6.53
C PHE A 198 -12.08 -9.82 7.60
N LEU A 199 -12.08 -8.55 7.20
CA LEU A 199 -12.22 -7.42 8.12
C LEU A 199 -13.60 -7.37 8.78
N MET A 200 -14.66 -7.79 8.10
CA MET A 200 -16.01 -7.87 8.67
C MET A 200 -16.04 -8.76 9.92
N PHE A 201 -15.36 -9.89 9.89
CA PHE A 201 -15.26 -10.78 11.06
C PHE A 201 -14.33 -10.23 12.15
N MET A 202 -13.32 -9.45 11.77
CA MET A 202 -12.36 -8.88 12.71
C MET A 202 -12.90 -7.66 13.45
N CYS A 203 -13.51 -6.71 12.74
CA CYS A 203 -13.99 -5.44 13.33
C CYS A 203 -15.42 -5.51 13.85
N LYS A 204 -16.21 -6.55 13.47
CA LYS A 204 -17.61 -6.72 13.88
C LYS A 204 -18.40 -5.41 13.77
N PRO A 205 -18.64 -4.88 12.56
CA PRO A 205 -19.18 -3.53 12.36
C PRO A 205 -20.56 -3.34 12.99
N TRP A 206 -21.28 -4.43 13.30
CA TRP A 206 -22.57 -4.41 14.01
C TRP A 206 -22.44 -4.00 15.48
N ASP A 207 -21.25 -4.10 16.09
CA ASP A 207 -21.00 -3.68 17.47
C ASP A 207 -20.68 -2.17 17.58
N SER A 208 -20.54 -1.48 16.44
CA SER A 208 -20.14 -0.06 16.33
C SER A 208 -21.09 0.76 15.45
N VAL A 209 -22.38 0.41 15.47
CA VAL A 209 -23.41 1.07 14.63
C VAL A 209 -23.62 2.53 15.01
N ASP A 210 -23.37 2.88 16.25
CA ASP A 210 -23.48 4.23 16.82
C ASP A 210 -22.55 5.25 16.16
N VAL A 211 -21.36 4.83 15.72
CA VAL A 211 -20.40 5.69 15.01
C VAL A 211 -20.56 5.69 13.49
N LEU A 212 -21.42 4.82 12.94
CA LEU A 212 -21.75 4.75 11.51
C LEU A 212 -22.79 5.79 11.11
N THR A 213 -22.44 7.05 11.27
CA THR A 213 -23.26 8.20 10.91
C THR A 213 -23.13 8.56 9.42
N LEU A 214 -24.04 9.37 8.89
CA LEU A 214 -23.95 9.83 7.50
C LEU A 214 -22.61 10.55 7.20
N PRO A 215 -22.07 11.43 8.07
CA PRO A 215 -20.75 12.02 7.88
C PRO A 215 -19.63 10.97 7.82
N SER A 216 -19.58 10.02 8.77
CA SER A 216 -18.53 8.99 8.80
C SER A 216 -18.59 8.06 7.58
N LEU A 217 -19.81 7.69 7.15
CA LEU A 217 -20.01 6.90 5.93
C LEU A 217 -19.59 7.67 4.67
N SER A 218 -19.87 8.99 4.60
CA SER A 218 -19.43 9.84 3.48
C SER A 218 -17.92 9.94 3.39
N VAL A 219 -17.23 10.14 4.51
CA VAL A 219 -15.76 10.14 4.57
C VAL A 219 -15.22 8.75 4.22
N GLY A 220 -15.82 7.68 4.74
CA GLY A 220 -15.47 6.30 4.39
C GLY A 220 -15.64 6.01 2.90
N PHE A 221 -16.69 6.52 2.27
CA PHE A 221 -16.91 6.40 0.82
C PHE A 221 -15.82 7.14 0.01
N LEU A 222 -15.48 8.37 0.38
CA LEU A 222 -14.41 9.12 -0.29
C LEU A 222 -13.05 8.45 -0.09
N PHE A 223 -12.80 7.88 1.09
CA PHE A 223 -11.62 7.06 1.38
C PHE A 223 -11.56 5.81 0.50
N ALA A 224 -12.69 5.17 0.28
CA ALA A 224 -12.80 4.04 -0.64
C ALA A 224 -12.59 4.46 -2.09
N LEU A 225 -13.14 5.59 -2.51
CA LEU A 225 -13.10 6.02 -3.91
C LEU A 225 -11.70 6.49 -4.32
N VAL A 226 -11.09 7.43 -3.57
CA VAL A 226 -9.88 8.15 -3.98
C VAL A 226 -8.61 7.31 -3.78
N PRO A 227 -8.10 7.07 -2.57
CA PRO A 227 -6.87 6.30 -2.43
C PRO A 227 -7.06 4.79 -2.61
N THR A 228 -8.30 4.26 -2.46
CA THR A 228 -8.50 2.81 -2.52
C THR A 228 -8.90 2.35 -3.92
N ALA A 229 -10.11 2.59 -4.37
CA ALA A 229 -10.56 2.08 -5.67
C ALA A 229 -9.71 2.61 -6.83
N LEU A 230 -9.57 3.93 -6.93
CA LEU A 230 -8.78 4.57 -7.99
C LEU A 230 -7.28 4.27 -7.81
N GLY A 231 -6.74 4.43 -6.60
CA GLY A 231 -5.33 4.21 -6.32
C GLY A 231 -4.88 2.79 -6.67
N TYR A 232 -5.59 1.76 -6.22
CA TYR A 232 -5.18 0.36 -6.47
C TYR A 232 -5.42 -0.10 -7.90
N VAL A 233 -6.47 0.37 -8.61
CA VAL A 233 -6.62 0.07 -10.04
C VAL A 233 -5.45 0.62 -10.84
N ILE A 234 -5.03 1.86 -10.56
CA ILE A 234 -3.87 2.47 -11.21
C ILE A 234 -2.60 1.69 -10.84
N TYR A 235 -2.44 1.32 -9.56
CA TYR A 235 -1.30 0.53 -9.08
C TYR A 235 -1.21 -0.82 -9.77
N TYR A 236 -2.28 -1.63 -9.78
CA TYR A 236 -2.27 -2.95 -10.42
C TYR A 236 -2.00 -2.85 -11.92
N SER A 237 -2.59 -1.84 -12.57
CA SER A 237 -2.28 -1.55 -13.98
C SER A 237 -0.80 -1.20 -14.21
N GLY A 238 -0.17 -0.55 -13.24
CA GLY A 238 1.27 -0.25 -13.27
C GLY A 238 2.13 -1.49 -13.02
N VAL A 239 1.80 -2.27 -11.99
CA VAL A 239 2.52 -3.50 -11.61
C VAL A 239 2.58 -4.50 -12.76
N GLN A 240 1.46 -4.69 -13.49
CA GLN A 240 1.43 -5.59 -14.64
C GLN A 240 2.38 -5.16 -15.79
N LYS A 241 2.72 -3.88 -15.88
CA LYS A 241 3.62 -3.33 -16.93
C LYS A 241 5.08 -3.31 -16.53
N ILE A 242 5.39 -3.43 -15.23
CA ILE A 242 6.76 -3.38 -14.72
C ILE A 242 7.31 -4.79 -14.66
N THR A 243 8.46 -5.02 -15.31
CA THR A 243 9.08 -6.35 -15.34
C THR A 243 9.64 -6.74 -13.97
N GLU A 244 10.26 -5.81 -13.26
CA GLU A 244 10.97 -6.07 -12.00
C GLU A 244 10.15 -5.64 -10.78
N SER A 245 9.69 -6.61 -10.01
CA SER A 245 8.87 -6.39 -8.81
C SER A 245 9.61 -5.61 -7.73
N SER A 246 10.92 -5.78 -7.64
CA SER A 246 11.79 -5.11 -6.68
C SER A 246 11.80 -3.58 -6.80
N LYS A 247 11.49 -3.03 -7.99
CA LYS A 247 11.41 -1.58 -8.22
C LYS A 247 10.12 -0.95 -7.71
N ILE A 248 9.05 -1.72 -7.64
CA ILE A 248 7.68 -1.23 -7.38
C ILE A 248 7.54 -0.53 -6.03
N PRO A 249 7.94 -1.14 -4.89
CA PRO A 249 7.74 -0.53 -3.58
C PRO A 249 8.58 0.73 -3.37
N VAL A 250 9.76 0.82 -4.01
CA VAL A 250 10.60 2.02 -3.95
C VAL A 250 9.92 3.18 -4.67
N ILE A 251 9.31 2.95 -5.84
CA ILE A 251 8.58 3.99 -6.57
C ILE A 251 7.32 4.40 -5.80
N ALA A 252 6.59 3.44 -5.24
CA ALA A 252 5.40 3.70 -4.44
C ALA A 252 5.69 4.48 -3.15
N SER A 253 6.95 4.47 -2.65
CA SER A 253 7.32 5.21 -1.44
C SER A 253 7.18 6.74 -1.55
N CYS A 254 6.88 7.28 -2.74
CA CYS A 254 6.43 8.68 -2.91
C CYS A 254 5.21 9.01 -2.04
N GLU A 255 4.44 8.01 -1.59
CA GLU A 255 3.37 8.17 -0.60
C GLU A 255 3.85 8.90 0.66
N THR A 256 5.09 8.61 1.12
CA THR A 256 5.68 9.24 2.32
C THR A 256 5.94 10.73 2.08
N VAL A 257 6.38 11.10 0.88
CA VAL A 257 6.60 12.50 0.51
C VAL A 257 5.29 13.26 0.44
N VAL A 258 4.28 12.68 -0.19
CA VAL A 258 2.95 13.31 -0.29
C VAL A 258 2.30 13.42 1.08
N ALA A 259 2.39 12.39 1.93
CA ALA A 259 1.89 12.43 3.30
C ALA A 259 2.55 13.55 4.12
N ALA A 260 3.86 13.74 3.99
CA ALA A 260 4.58 14.84 4.67
C ALA A 260 4.14 16.22 4.16
N ILE A 261 3.94 16.40 2.84
CA ILE A 261 3.41 17.64 2.27
C ILE A 261 2.02 17.94 2.82
N ILE A 262 1.15 16.94 2.88
CA ILE A 262 -0.21 17.06 3.43
C ILE A 262 -0.15 17.43 4.92
N GLY A 263 0.73 16.79 5.69
CA GLY A 263 0.96 17.09 7.09
C GLY A 263 1.24 18.58 7.31
N VAL A 264 2.16 19.15 6.52
CA VAL A 264 2.46 20.60 6.58
C VAL A 264 1.27 21.46 6.15
N LEU A 265 0.62 21.14 5.04
CA LEU A 265 -0.41 22.00 4.44
C LEU A 265 -1.74 21.97 5.20
N ILE A 266 -2.13 20.83 5.73
CA ILE A 266 -3.46 20.62 6.37
C ILE A 266 -3.34 20.66 7.89
N TYR A 267 -2.32 19.99 8.45
CA TYR A 267 -2.16 19.84 9.90
C TYR A 267 -1.16 20.82 10.51
N HIS A 268 -0.51 21.65 9.66
CA HIS A 268 0.54 22.61 10.07
C HIS A 268 1.71 21.94 10.80
N ASP A 269 2.01 20.68 10.42
CA ASP A 269 3.11 19.93 11.00
C ASP A 269 4.44 20.64 10.74
N TYR A 270 5.30 20.70 11.75
CA TYR A 270 6.66 21.18 11.59
C TYR A 270 7.57 20.08 11.06
N LEU A 271 8.17 20.32 9.90
CA LEU A 271 9.21 19.43 9.36
C LEU A 271 10.58 19.86 9.85
N GLY A 272 11.16 19.07 10.73
CA GLY A 272 12.55 19.25 11.14
C GLY A 272 13.53 18.87 10.03
N ILE A 273 14.81 19.19 10.22
CA ILE A 273 15.88 18.89 9.26
C ILE A 273 15.94 17.38 8.95
N VAL A 274 15.69 16.52 9.93
CA VAL A 274 15.66 15.06 9.76
C VAL A 274 14.58 14.64 8.77
N ASN A 275 13.35 15.17 8.90
CA ASN A 275 12.24 14.87 8.01
C ASN A 275 12.54 15.33 6.58
N ILE A 276 13.04 16.56 6.41
CA ILE A 276 13.41 17.11 5.09
C ILE A 276 14.50 16.26 4.43
N THR A 277 15.54 15.89 5.18
CA THR A 277 16.60 15.01 4.68
C THR A 277 16.03 13.64 4.27
N GLY A 278 15.13 13.06 5.07
CA GLY A 278 14.43 11.82 4.75
C GLY A 278 13.65 11.91 3.43
N ILE A 279 12.89 12.98 3.23
CA ILE A 279 12.15 13.23 1.99
C ILE A 279 13.10 13.31 0.78
N ILE A 280 14.21 14.02 0.90
CA ILE A 280 15.22 14.13 -0.17
C ILE A 280 15.80 12.74 -0.49
N LEU A 281 16.12 11.93 0.53
CA LEU A 281 16.63 10.57 0.33
C LEU A 281 15.60 9.67 -0.37
N VAL A 282 14.31 9.77 -0.02
CA VAL A 282 13.24 9.02 -0.70
C VAL A 282 13.20 9.40 -2.19
N LEU A 283 13.19 10.69 -2.51
CA LEU A 283 13.17 11.15 -3.90
C LEU A 283 14.41 10.72 -4.67
N ALA A 284 15.59 10.80 -4.05
CA ALA A 284 16.85 10.33 -4.63
C ALA A 284 16.83 8.81 -4.89
N SER A 285 16.27 8.02 -3.96
CA SER A 285 16.14 6.57 -4.12
C SER A 285 15.22 6.19 -5.28
N ILE A 286 14.08 6.89 -5.44
CA ILE A 286 13.15 6.69 -6.55
C ILE A 286 13.84 7.02 -7.89
N ALA A 287 14.56 8.14 -7.96
CA ALA A 287 15.31 8.54 -9.14
C ALA A 287 16.41 7.52 -9.48
N LEU A 288 17.14 7.01 -8.48
CA LEU A 288 18.19 6.00 -8.65
C LEU A 288 17.60 4.67 -9.14
N MET A 289 16.49 4.21 -8.53
CA MET A 289 15.82 2.95 -8.88
C MET A 289 15.22 3.00 -10.29
N SER A 290 14.77 4.17 -10.73
CA SER A 290 14.15 4.35 -12.06
C SER A 290 15.18 4.41 -13.19
N ARG A 291 16.47 4.61 -12.87
CA ARG A 291 17.55 4.61 -13.89
C ARG A 291 17.74 3.22 -14.46
N LYS A 292 18.02 3.15 -15.75
CA LYS A 292 18.46 1.89 -16.39
C LYS A 292 19.84 1.55 -15.88
N THR A 293 20.01 0.37 -15.31
CA THR A 293 21.32 -0.15 -15.00
C THR A 293 21.99 -0.59 -16.30
N GLY A 294 23.20 -0.13 -16.59
CA GLY A 294 23.94 -0.45 -17.84
C GLY A 294 24.17 -1.96 -18.10
N GLU A 295 23.90 -2.81 -17.11
CA GLU A 295 23.93 -4.28 -17.23
C GLU A 295 22.71 -4.86 -17.96
N GLU A 296 21.55 -4.15 -17.95
CA GLU A 296 20.37 -4.55 -18.73
C GLU A 296 20.58 -4.42 -20.24
N THR A 297 21.56 -3.60 -20.65
CA THR A 297 21.91 -3.39 -22.06
C THR A 297 22.86 -4.47 -22.61
N ARG A 298 23.51 -5.25 -21.76
CA ARG A 298 24.45 -6.32 -22.15
C ARG A 298 23.85 -7.72 -22.21
N SER A 299 22.61 -7.89 -21.72
CA SER A 299 21.90 -9.20 -21.69
C SER A 299 20.76 -9.30 -22.70
N GLN A 300 20.62 -8.33 -23.60
CA GLN A 300 19.81 -8.37 -24.83
C GLN A 300 20.72 -8.42 -26.06
#